data_59964719e885c9a6aa6b8fdb3cc2fe1d
#
_entry.id   59964719e885c9a6aa6b8fdb3cc2fe1d
#
_cell.length_a   1.000
_cell.length_b   1.000
_cell.length_c   1.000
_cell.angle_alpha   90.00
_cell.angle_beta   90.00
_cell.angle_gamma   90.00
#
_symmetry.space_group_name_H-M   'P 1'
#
loop_
_entity.id
_entity.type
_entity.pdbx_description
1 polymer ?
#
loop_
_entity_poly.entity_id
_entity_poly.type
_entity_poly.pdbx_seq_one_letter_code
_entity_poly.pdbx_strand_id
1 'polypeptide(L)'
;MSNVCAGIGRGQMTVLNDHIAHHKHVQSLYEELLKDVHGVHIHKQPADKRYDANFWLCAATLDADVKIQGQENAYKEVIKTAVGGAAGVIHAVDSATTDCQPNENVEALRVFMLGKKIECRPVWKPMHKQPVYEG
;
A
#
# COMPACT_ATOMS: atom_id res chain seq x y z
N MET A 1 6.22 29.30 -5.04
CA MET A 1 7.14 28.16 -5.33
C MET A 1 8.52 28.75 -5.60
N SER A 2 9.59 28.21 -5.03
CA SER A 2 10.95 28.71 -5.30
C SER A 2 11.40 28.34 -6.72
N ASN A 3 12.31 29.11 -7.31
CA ASN A 3 12.88 28.81 -8.63
C ASN A 3 13.57 27.46 -8.69
N VAL A 4 14.17 27.02 -7.57
CA VAL A 4 14.81 25.71 -7.45
C VAL A 4 13.78 24.59 -7.56
N CYS A 5 12.66 24.69 -6.82
CA CYS A 5 11.56 23.71 -6.93
C CYS A 5 10.94 23.68 -8.33
N ALA A 6 10.81 24.84 -8.97
CA ALA A 6 10.30 24.94 -10.34
C ALA A 6 11.28 24.28 -11.34
N GLY A 7 12.58 24.48 -11.15
CA GLY A 7 13.62 23.82 -11.96
C GLY A 7 13.60 22.30 -11.82
N ILE A 8 13.49 21.78 -10.60
CA ILE A 8 13.38 20.34 -10.34
C ILE A 8 12.11 19.79 -10.99
N GLY A 9 10.95 20.44 -10.78
CA GLY A 9 9.69 20.02 -11.40
C GLY A 9 9.77 19.98 -12.93
N ARG A 10 10.38 20.97 -13.54
CA ARG A 10 10.61 21.00 -14.99
C ARG A 10 11.50 19.85 -15.47
N GLY A 11 12.54 19.51 -14.70
CA GLY A 11 13.37 18.34 -14.97
C GLY A 11 12.60 17.03 -14.90
N GLN A 12 11.73 16.87 -13.89
CA GLN A 12 10.89 15.67 -13.76
C GLN A 12 9.89 15.50 -14.91
N MET A 13 9.38 16.60 -15.47
CA MET A 13 8.46 16.53 -16.61
C MET A 13 9.10 15.93 -17.86
N THR A 14 10.41 15.99 -18.02
CA THR A 14 11.10 15.41 -19.21
C THR A 14 11.09 13.89 -19.21
N VAL A 15 10.94 13.25 -18.06
CA VAL A 15 10.96 11.77 -17.87
C VAL A 15 9.61 11.23 -17.40
N LEU A 16 8.60 12.06 -17.29
CA LEU A 16 7.29 11.70 -16.73
C LEU A 16 6.64 10.54 -17.48
N ASN A 17 6.66 10.56 -18.80
CA ASN A 17 6.03 9.53 -19.62
C ASN A 17 6.74 8.17 -19.46
N ASP A 18 8.05 8.17 -19.32
CA ASP A 18 8.84 6.95 -19.09
C ASP A 18 8.49 6.35 -17.71
N HIS A 19 8.33 7.21 -16.69
CA HIS A 19 7.91 6.76 -15.36
C HIS A 19 6.48 6.19 -15.38
N ILE A 20 5.55 6.82 -16.08
CA ILE A 20 4.17 6.30 -16.24
C ILE A 20 4.20 4.95 -16.95
N ALA A 21 4.95 4.82 -18.03
CA ALA A 21 5.08 3.55 -18.75
C ALA A 21 5.67 2.45 -17.86
N HIS A 22 6.68 2.79 -17.07
CA HIS A 22 7.27 1.86 -16.09
C HIS A 22 6.25 1.40 -15.05
N HIS A 23 5.47 2.31 -14.45
CA HIS A 23 4.45 1.95 -13.47
C HIS A 23 3.36 1.06 -14.07
N LYS A 24 2.91 1.35 -15.30
CA LYS A 24 1.96 0.49 -16.03
C LYS A 24 2.54 -0.91 -16.28
N HIS A 25 3.82 -0.99 -16.62
CA HIS A 25 4.50 -2.28 -16.77
C HIS A 25 4.57 -3.06 -15.45
N VAL A 26 4.94 -2.40 -14.34
CA VAL A 26 4.97 -3.03 -13.01
C VAL A 26 3.59 -3.56 -12.62
N GLN A 27 2.53 -2.79 -12.85
CA GLN A 27 1.15 -3.23 -12.62
C GLN A 27 0.83 -4.50 -13.41
N SER A 28 1.17 -4.54 -14.70
CA SER A 28 0.92 -5.71 -15.55
C SER A 28 1.70 -6.94 -15.09
N LEU A 29 2.92 -6.77 -14.58
CA LEU A 29 3.68 -7.87 -13.99
C LEU A 29 3.00 -8.44 -12.74
N TYR A 30 2.50 -7.59 -11.83
CA TYR A 30 1.74 -8.07 -10.67
C TYR A 30 0.47 -8.80 -11.08
N GLU A 31 -0.27 -8.29 -12.08
CA GLU A 31 -1.46 -8.95 -12.60
C GLU A 31 -1.17 -10.32 -13.20
N GLU A 32 -0.04 -10.46 -13.88
CA GLU A 32 0.37 -11.75 -14.49
C GLU A 32 0.89 -12.72 -13.43
N LEU A 33 1.79 -12.29 -12.55
CA LEU A 33 2.44 -13.15 -11.58
C LEU A 33 1.48 -13.65 -10.50
N LEU A 34 0.48 -12.86 -10.14
CA LEU A 34 -0.44 -13.16 -9.05
C LEU A 34 -1.81 -13.66 -9.52
N LYS A 35 -2.05 -13.80 -10.83
CA LYS A 35 -3.36 -14.20 -11.40
C LYS A 35 -3.88 -15.54 -10.89
N ASP A 36 -2.98 -16.48 -10.61
CA ASP A 36 -3.28 -17.84 -10.19
C ASP A 36 -3.05 -18.07 -8.69
N VAL A 37 -2.73 -17.00 -7.95
CA VAL A 37 -2.54 -17.08 -6.50
C VAL A 37 -3.90 -16.97 -5.80
N HIS A 38 -4.31 -18.05 -5.15
CA HIS A 38 -5.59 -18.12 -4.46
C HIS A 38 -5.74 -17.00 -3.41
N GLY A 39 -6.87 -16.33 -3.43
CA GLY A 39 -7.24 -15.32 -2.43
C GLY A 39 -6.45 -14.01 -2.51
N VAL A 40 -5.69 -13.78 -3.59
CA VAL A 40 -5.00 -12.51 -3.85
C VAL A 40 -5.61 -11.85 -5.08
N HIS A 41 -6.13 -10.64 -4.93
CA HIS A 41 -6.81 -9.92 -6.01
C HIS A 41 -6.15 -8.57 -6.26
N ILE A 42 -5.53 -8.42 -7.43
CA ILE A 42 -4.94 -7.14 -7.86
C ILE A 42 -6.04 -6.23 -8.39
N HIS A 43 -6.08 -4.99 -7.88
CA HIS A 43 -7.00 -3.99 -8.36
C HIS A 43 -6.60 -3.48 -9.73
N LYS A 44 -7.46 -3.73 -10.72
CA LYS A 44 -7.27 -3.30 -12.11
C LYS A 44 -7.96 -1.98 -12.38
N GLN A 45 -7.50 -1.28 -13.41
CA GLN A 45 -8.23 -0.15 -13.95
C GLN A 45 -9.59 -0.62 -14.51
N PRO A 46 -10.67 0.16 -14.31
CA PRO A 46 -11.93 -0.10 -15.00
C PRO A 46 -11.75 -0.20 -16.52
N ALA A 47 -12.51 -1.08 -17.16
CA ALA A 47 -12.44 -1.28 -18.62
C ALA A 47 -12.91 -0.05 -19.45
N ASP A 48 -13.49 0.95 -18.81
CA ASP A 48 -13.97 2.19 -19.44
C ASP A 48 -12.78 3.04 -19.92
N LYS A 49 -12.73 3.31 -21.22
CA LYS A 49 -11.67 4.10 -21.86
C LYS A 49 -11.54 5.56 -21.37
N ARG A 50 -12.48 6.03 -20.55
CA ARG A 50 -12.40 7.35 -19.91
C ARG A 50 -11.35 7.39 -18.78
N TYR A 51 -10.90 6.24 -18.31
CA TYR A 51 -9.90 6.12 -17.27
C TYR A 51 -8.55 5.71 -17.87
N ASP A 52 -7.51 6.41 -17.47
CA ASP A 52 -6.11 6.05 -17.78
C ASP A 52 -5.28 6.24 -16.51
N ALA A 53 -5.20 5.18 -15.71
CA ALA A 53 -4.45 5.18 -14.47
C ALA A 53 -2.94 5.19 -14.74
N ASN A 54 -2.21 5.97 -13.97
CA ASN A 54 -0.75 5.95 -14.01
C ASN A 54 -0.14 4.84 -13.15
N PHE A 55 -0.95 4.13 -12.35
CA PHE A 55 -0.55 3.07 -11.43
C PHE A 55 0.65 3.45 -10.54
N TRP A 56 0.59 4.66 -9.98
CA TRP A 56 1.58 5.11 -9.01
C TRP A 56 1.79 4.08 -7.89
N LEU A 57 0.73 3.41 -7.46
CA LEU A 57 0.75 2.30 -6.52
C LEU A 57 -0.05 1.13 -7.09
N CYS A 58 0.47 -0.08 -6.89
CA CYS A 58 -0.28 -1.31 -7.12
C CYS A 58 -1.00 -1.68 -5.83
N ALA A 59 -2.30 -1.89 -5.91
CA ALA A 59 -3.12 -2.29 -4.76
C ALA A 59 -3.66 -3.70 -4.94
N ALA A 60 -3.69 -4.45 -3.84
CA ALA A 60 -4.26 -5.79 -3.80
C ALA A 60 -5.19 -5.95 -2.59
N THR A 61 -6.16 -6.83 -2.70
CA THR A 61 -6.94 -7.35 -1.57
C THR A 61 -6.59 -8.80 -1.33
N LEU A 62 -6.68 -9.21 -0.06
CA LEU A 62 -6.51 -10.60 0.36
C LEU A 62 -7.84 -11.11 0.90
N ASP A 63 -8.23 -12.33 0.52
CA ASP A 63 -9.35 -13.01 1.13
C ASP A 63 -9.03 -13.37 2.58
N ALA A 64 -10.05 -13.41 3.43
CA ALA A 64 -9.86 -13.61 4.88
C ALA A 64 -9.29 -14.99 5.24
N ASP A 65 -9.42 -15.97 4.36
CA ASP A 65 -8.93 -17.33 4.54
C ASP A 65 -7.44 -17.51 4.15
N VAL A 66 -6.85 -16.52 3.48
CA VAL A 66 -5.41 -16.55 3.14
C VAL A 66 -4.57 -16.53 4.40
N LYS A 67 -3.72 -17.53 4.57
CA LYS A 67 -2.80 -17.63 5.70
C LYS A 67 -1.39 -17.23 5.31
N ILE A 68 -0.80 -16.35 6.08
CA ILE A 68 0.58 -15.90 5.91
C ILE A 68 1.46 -16.63 6.91
N GLN A 69 2.62 -17.08 6.46
CA GLN A 69 3.59 -17.74 7.36
C GLN A 69 4.00 -16.80 8.50
N GLY A 70 3.83 -17.26 9.74
CA GLY A 70 4.15 -16.50 10.93
C GLY A 70 3.04 -15.52 11.37
N GLN A 71 1.84 -15.64 10.80
CA GLN A 71 0.70 -14.75 11.08
C GLN A 71 0.38 -14.64 12.57
N GLU A 72 0.48 -15.74 13.31
CA GLU A 72 0.20 -15.78 14.76
C GLU A 72 1.15 -14.90 15.58
N ASN A 73 2.28 -14.51 15.03
CA ASN A 73 3.28 -13.67 15.70
C ASN A 73 3.31 -12.22 15.16
N ALA A 74 2.66 -11.96 14.05
CA ALA A 74 2.74 -10.68 13.34
C ALA A 74 2.30 -9.50 14.22
N TYR A 75 1.18 -9.63 14.93
CA TYR A 75 0.69 -8.60 15.85
C TYR A 75 1.58 -8.35 17.03
N LYS A 76 2.23 -9.38 17.56
CA LYS A 76 3.14 -9.26 18.71
C LYS A 76 4.41 -8.47 18.36
N GLU A 77 4.86 -8.56 17.12
CA GLU A 77 6.05 -7.84 16.65
C GLU A 77 5.73 -6.34 16.38
N VAL A 78 4.58 -6.06 15.83
CA VAL A 78 4.12 -4.68 15.57
C VAL A 78 4.00 -3.88 16.85
N ILE A 79 3.41 -4.46 17.89
CA ILE A 79 3.28 -3.80 19.20
C ILE A 79 4.66 -3.51 19.81
N LYS A 80 5.62 -4.42 19.68
CA LYS A 80 6.99 -4.21 20.18
C LYS A 80 7.72 -3.07 19.47
N THR A 81 7.54 -2.94 18.16
CA THR A 81 8.20 -1.91 17.36
C THR A 81 7.58 -0.52 17.61
N ALA A 82 6.30 -0.45 17.90
CA ALA A 82 5.60 0.80 18.19
C ALA A 82 6.02 1.41 19.55
N VAL A 83 6.45 0.60 20.49
CA VAL A 83 6.80 1.04 21.85
C VAL A 83 8.29 1.44 22.01
N GLY A 84 9.16 1.09 21.09
CA GLY A 84 10.62 1.13 21.35
C GLY A 84 11.51 1.87 20.36
N GLY A 85 11.05 2.55 19.33
CA GLY A 85 12.03 3.01 18.36
C GLY A 85 11.67 4.24 17.55
N ALA A 86 12.59 5.22 17.58
CA ALA A 86 12.65 6.40 16.72
C ALA A 86 12.92 6.09 15.24
N ALA A 87 12.67 4.90 14.77
CA ALA A 87 12.89 4.48 13.39
C ALA A 87 11.57 4.49 12.62
N GLY A 88 11.34 5.59 11.96
CA GLY A 88 10.28 5.75 10.97
C GLY A 88 8.90 5.68 11.61
N VAL A 89 8.12 6.71 11.42
CA VAL A 89 6.74 6.80 11.85
C VAL A 89 5.96 5.60 11.31
N ILE A 90 6.05 4.49 12.01
CA ILE A 90 5.00 3.51 11.97
C ILE A 90 3.89 4.23 12.71
N HIS A 91 2.91 4.72 11.99
CA HIS A 91 1.65 5.00 12.60
C HIS A 91 1.17 3.65 13.14
N ALA A 92 1.51 3.37 14.40
CA ALA A 92 0.73 2.47 15.19
C ALA A 92 -0.67 3.10 15.17
N VAL A 93 -1.48 2.67 14.25
CA VAL A 93 -2.90 2.95 14.29
C VAL A 93 -3.30 2.36 15.62
N ASP A 94 -3.67 3.23 16.57
CA ASP A 94 -4.22 2.79 17.82
C ASP A 94 -5.45 1.95 17.47
N SER A 95 -5.27 0.64 17.50
CA SER A 95 -6.24 -0.32 16.97
C SER A 95 -7.54 -0.32 17.78
N ALA A 96 -7.53 0.32 18.95
CA ALA A 96 -8.66 0.35 19.86
C ALA A 96 -9.80 1.27 19.41
N THR A 97 -9.57 2.18 18.45
CA THR A 97 -10.52 3.26 18.15
C THR A 97 -10.99 3.34 16.70
N THR A 98 -10.56 2.43 15.81
CA THR A 98 -10.87 2.57 14.39
C THR A 98 -11.65 1.38 13.82
N ASP A 99 -12.80 1.68 13.27
CA ASP A 99 -13.70 0.79 12.50
C ASP A 99 -13.07 0.20 11.21
N CYS A 100 -11.82 0.55 10.89
CA CYS A 100 -11.12 0.19 9.68
C CYS A 100 -9.73 -0.39 10.01
N GLN A 101 -9.71 -1.56 10.60
CA GLN A 101 -8.46 -2.30 10.77
C GLN A 101 -8.22 -3.21 9.57
N PRO A 102 -6.97 -3.36 9.11
CA PRO A 102 -6.63 -4.41 8.15
C PRO A 102 -6.92 -5.77 8.79
N ASN A 103 -7.28 -6.75 7.96
CA ASN A 103 -7.37 -8.13 8.41
C ASN A 103 -6.01 -8.59 8.94
N GLU A 104 -6.02 -9.57 9.84
CA GLU A 104 -4.79 -10.14 10.44
C GLU A 104 -3.79 -10.62 9.39
N ASN A 105 -4.28 -11.21 8.30
CA ASN A 105 -3.43 -11.68 7.20
C ASN A 105 -2.78 -10.53 6.42
N VAL A 106 -3.46 -9.39 6.27
CA VAL A 106 -2.88 -8.18 5.64
C VAL A 106 -1.74 -7.63 6.47
N GLU A 107 -1.93 -7.56 7.79
CA GLU A 107 -0.88 -7.11 8.70
C GLU A 107 0.28 -8.10 8.76
N ALA A 108 -0.01 -9.39 8.78
CA ALA A 108 1.00 -10.44 8.71
C ALA A 108 1.83 -10.37 7.42
N LEU A 109 1.18 -10.14 6.27
CA LEU A 109 1.87 -9.94 5.00
C LEU A 109 2.77 -8.72 5.06
N ARG A 110 2.30 -7.60 5.61
CA ARG A 110 3.09 -6.39 5.76
C ARG A 110 4.37 -6.64 6.57
N VAL A 111 4.25 -7.33 7.71
CA VAL A 111 5.39 -7.68 8.57
C VAL A 111 6.36 -8.62 7.86
N PHE A 112 5.83 -9.64 7.18
CA PHE A 112 6.64 -10.58 6.40
C PHE A 112 7.44 -9.87 5.29
N MET A 113 6.79 -9.00 4.53
CA MET A 113 7.42 -8.23 3.45
C MET A 113 8.48 -7.26 3.98
N LEU A 114 8.20 -6.60 5.11
CA LEU A 114 9.16 -5.74 5.78
C LEU A 114 10.43 -6.50 6.18
N GLY A 115 10.30 -7.74 6.67
CA GLY A 115 11.42 -8.63 6.95
C GLY A 115 12.28 -8.96 5.70
N LYS A 116 11.68 -8.87 4.51
CA LYS A 116 12.36 -8.98 3.21
C LYS A 116 12.85 -7.64 2.65
N LYS A 117 12.76 -6.55 3.42
CA LYS A 117 13.08 -5.18 3.02
C LYS A 117 12.20 -4.65 1.88
N ILE A 118 10.97 -5.14 1.79
CA ILE A 118 9.96 -4.68 0.84
C ILE A 118 8.89 -3.94 1.64
N GLU A 119 8.73 -2.66 1.37
CA GLU A 119 7.71 -1.84 2.02
C GLU A 119 6.36 -2.03 1.34
N CYS A 120 5.36 -2.42 2.12
CA CYS A 120 3.97 -2.36 1.72
C CYS A 120 3.14 -1.78 2.86
N ARG A 121 1.99 -1.20 2.53
CA ARG A 121 1.12 -0.52 3.50
C ARG A 121 -0.34 -0.86 3.23
N PRO A 122 -1.19 -0.92 4.26
CA PRO A 122 -2.63 -0.93 4.05
C PRO A 122 -3.08 0.29 3.24
N VAL A 123 -4.15 0.16 2.47
CA VAL A 123 -4.76 1.29 1.76
C VAL A 123 -5.24 2.34 2.76
N TRP A 124 -5.22 3.58 2.35
CA TRP A 124 -5.66 4.69 3.22
C TRP A 124 -7.12 4.54 3.64
N LYS A 125 -7.36 4.91 4.88
CA LYS A 125 -8.72 5.00 5.42
C LYS A 125 -9.55 5.97 4.55
N PRO A 126 -10.74 5.57 4.08
CA PRO A 126 -11.61 6.46 3.30
C PRO A 126 -11.91 7.76 4.03
N MET A 127 -12.05 8.86 3.30
CA MET A 127 -12.26 10.19 3.88
C MET A 127 -13.43 10.24 4.88
N HIS A 128 -14.57 9.67 4.51
CA HIS A 128 -15.77 9.63 5.37
C HIS A 128 -15.61 8.82 6.66
N LYS A 129 -14.54 8.06 6.76
CA LYS A 129 -14.19 7.25 7.94
C LYS A 129 -13.08 7.90 8.79
N GLN A 130 -12.61 9.07 8.42
CA GLN A 130 -11.59 9.76 9.20
C GLN A 130 -12.22 10.53 10.36
N PRO A 131 -11.57 10.58 11.54
CA PRO A 131 -12.16 11.19 12.75
C PRO A 131 -12.62 12.63 12.58
N VAL A 132 -11.99 13.39 11.69
CA VAL A 132 -12.37 14.78 11.40
C VAL A 132 -13.77 14.91 10.76
N TYR A 133 -14.30 13.83 10.21
CA TYR A 133 -15.64 13.78 9.59
C TYR A 133 -16.65 12.98 10.39
N GLU A 134 -16.26 12.47 11.55
CA GLU A 134 -17.15 11.88 12.53
C GLU A 134 -17.81 13.03 13.31
N GLY A 135 -18.96 13.53 12.79
CA GLY A 135 -19.76 14.60 13.39
C GLY A 135 -21.06 14.08 13.96
#